data_d445e5849cbe8a4645692d65ebb4137f
#
_entry.id   d445e5849cbe8a4645692d65ebb4137f
#
_cell.length_a   1.000
_cell.length_b   1.000
_cell.length_c   1.000
_cell.angle_alpha   90.00
_cell.angle_beta   90.00
_cell.angle_gamma   90.00
#
_symmetry.space_group_name_H-M   'P 1'
#
loop_
_entity.id
_entity.type
_entity.pdbx_description
1 polymer ?
#
loop_
_entity_poly.entity_id
_entity_poly.type
_entity_poly.pdbx_seq_one_letter_code
_entity_poly.pdbx_strand_id
1 'polypeptide(L)'
;ANIETADLVAIQPVAIKSLNAAQMKALTTSQVAKLATAQLAALTGTQLAAMETADLSTLALSSEQVGALSNTQLVSLSNEQKAIINNSMAASQVAGYLVGTLTNADLGNISATTLQGWSAQQAAGLQVSQVSGLSPAQLQNLSTAAVAGLSNPVITALSAAQISGFTDT
;
A
#
# COMPACT_ATOMS: atom_id res chain seq x y z
N ALA A 1 -3.08 -13.50 29.49
CA ALA A 1 -1.73 -12.96 29.65
C ALA A 1 -1.47 -12.09 28.43
N ASN A 2 -1.09 -10.85 28.63
CA ASN A 2 -0.71 -9.96 27.55
C ASN A 2 0.74 -10.29 27.16
N ILE A 3 0.99 -10.48 25.86
CA ILE A 3 2.35 -10.61 25.35
C ILE A 3 3.01 -9.24 25.48
N GLU A 4 4.20 -9.17 26.09
CA GLU A 4 4.95 -7.94 26.13
C GLU A 4 5.57 -7.62 24.76
N THR A 5 5.82 -6.35 24.49
CA THR A 5 6.38 -5.93 23.19
C THR A 5 7.75 -6.61 22.91
N ALA A 6 8.56 -6.78 23.94
CA ALA A 6 9.85 -7.45 23.86
C ALA A 6 9.70 -8.93 23.48
N ASP A 7 8.71 -9.61 24.06
CA ASP A 7 8.41 -11.00 23.77
C ASP A 7 7.91 -11.19 22.33
N LEU A 8 7.07 -10.27 21.87
CA LEU A 8 6.55 -10.28 20.50
C LEU A 8 7.68 -10.19 19.45
N VAL A 9 8.66 -9.30 19.69
CA VAL A 9 9.82 -9.14 18.79
C VAL A 9 10.71 -10.38 18.80
N ALA A 10 10.77 -11.11 19.92
CA ALA A 10 11.54 -12.34 20.04
C ALA A 10 10.89 -13.56 19.38
N ILE A 11 9.61 -13.47 18.99
CA ILE A 11 8.92 -14.56 18.30
C ILE A 11 9.56 -14.80 16.94
N GLN A 12 9.94 -16.05 16.66
CA GLN A 12 10.46 -16.42 15.35
C GLN A 12 9.43 -16.12 14.25
N PRO A 13 9.84 -15.63 13.07
CA PRO A 13 8.92 -15.31 11.97
C PRO A 13 8.00 -16.48 11.58
N VAL A 14 8.51 -17.71 11.63
CA VAL A 14 7.72 -18.91 11.35
C VAL A 14 6.63 -19.15 12.39
N ALA A 15 6.89 -18.81 13.65
CA ALA A 15 5.94 -19.02 14.75
C ALA A 15 4.83 -17.96 14.79
N ILE A 16 5.06 -16.77 14.20
CA ILE A 16 4.04 -15.72 14.16
C ILE A 16 2.81 -16.15 13.34
N LYS A 17 2.98 -17.07 12.40
CA LYS A 17 1.88 -17.69 11.63
C LYS A 17 0.90 -18.48 12.50
N SER A 18 1.30 -18.86 13.73
CA SER A 18 0.43 -19.59 14.67
C SER A 18 -0.57 -18.68 15.37
N LEU A 19 -0.40 -17.37 15.31
CA LEU A 19 -1.37 -16.42 15.87
C LEU A 19 -2.66 -16.48 15.04
N ASN A 20 -3.80 -16.64 15.71
CA ASN A 20 -5.09 -16.55 15.04
C ASN A 20 -5.53 -15.09 14.84
N ALA A 21 -6.58 -14.88 14.04
CA ALA A 21 -7.09 -13.54 13.72
C ALA A 21 -7.49 -12.73 14.98
N ALA A 22 -8.05 -13.38 16.01
CA ALA A 22 -8.42 -12.70 17.26
C ALA A 22 -7.18 -12.24 18.04
N GLN A 23 -6.12 -13.04 18.03
CA GLN A 23 -4.84 -12.67 18.65
C GLN A 23 -4.15 -11.54 17.88
N MET A 24 -4.21 -11.55 16.55
CA MET A 24 -3.71 -10.45 15.73
C MET A 24 -4.45 -9.14 16.03
N LYS A 25 -5.79 -9.21 16.12
CA LYS A 25 -6.63 -8.05 16.47
C LYS A 25 -6.38 -7.52 17.89
N ALA A 26 -5.94 -8.38 18.80
CA ALA A 26 -5.65 -8.00 20.19
C ALA A 26 -4.24 -7.40 20.38
N LEU A 27 -3.41 -7.35 19.33
CA LEU A 27 -2.13 -6.65 19.38
C LEU A 27 -2.39 -5.15 19.52
N THR A 28 -1.62 -4.49 20.37
CA THR A 28 -1.68 -3.04 20.48
C THR A 28 -0.90 -2.37 19.35
N THR A 29 -1.25 -1.13 19.06
CA THR A 29 -0.53 -0.27 18.10
C THR A 29 0.99 -0.27 18.33
N SER A 30 1.42 -0.19 19.60
CA SER A 30 2.84 -0.22 19.95
C SER A 30 3.51 -1.56 19.63
N GLN A 31 2.79 -2.66 19.76
CA GLN A 31 3.29 -4.00 19.44
C GLN A 31 3.39 -4.19 17.93
N VAL A 32 2.38 -3.76 17.20
CA VAL A 32 2.36 -3.82 15.73
C VAL A 32 3.50 -3.01 15.13
N ALA A 33 3.76 -1.81 15.64
CA ALA A 33 4.85 -0.94 15.19
C ALA A 33 6.26 -1.52 15.41
N LYS A 34 6.39 -2.53 16.27
CA LYS A 34 7.68 -3.20 16.55
C LYS A 34 7.90 -4.51 15.80
N LEU A 35 6.93 -4.95 14.99
CA LEU A 35 7.10 -6.14 14.17
C LEU A 35 8.28 -5.98 13.20
N ALA A 36 9.19 -6.94 13.21
CA ALA A 36 10.31 -6.94 12.29
C ALA A 36 9.84 -7.24 10.84
N THR A 37 10.63 -6.80 9.85
CA THR A 37 10.36 -7.06 8.42
C THR A 37 10.10 -8.55 8.15
N ALA A 38 10.91 -9.43 8.70
CA ALA A 38 10.76 -10.88 8.53
C ALA A 38 9.47 -11.42 9.18
N GLN A 39 9.01 -10.82 10.27
CA GLN A 39 7.74 -11.18 10.92
C GLN A 39 6.55 -10.71 10.08
N LEU A 40 6.58 -9.49 9.55
CA LEU A 40 5.56 -8.97 8.64
C LEU A 40 5.45 -9.82 7.37
N ALA A 41 6.58 -10.16 6.76
CA ALA A 41 6.63 -11.03 5.57
C ALA A 41 6.10 -12.45 5.83
N ALA A 42 6.20 -12.92 7.07
CA ALA A 42 5.74 -14.24 7.48
C ALA A 42 4.23 -14.29 7.78
N LEU A 43 3.55 -13.16 8.01
CA LEU A 43 2.11 -13.14 8.26
C LEU A 43 1.34 -13.70 7.07
N THR A 44 0.23 -14.38 7.35
CA THR A 44 -0.74 -14.74 6.30
C THR A 44 -1.57 -13.51 5.92
N GLY A 45 -2.18 -13.53 4.73
CA GLY A 45 -3.11 -12.47 4.31
C GLY A 45 -4.26 -12.27 5.30
N THR A 46 -4.81 -13.37 5.85
CA THR A 46 -5.87 -13.33 6.86
C THR A 46 -5.42 -12.67 8.17
N GLN A 47 -4.19 -12.93 8.60
CA GLN A 47 -3.63 -12.29 9.79
C GLN A 47 -3.42 -10.79 9.56
N LEU A 48 -2.88 -10.41 8.44
CA LEU A 48 -2.66 -9.01 8.08
C LEU A 48 -4.01 -8.25 7.97
N ALA A 49 -5.00 -8.86 7.33
CA ALA A 49 -6.35 -8.30 7.20
C ALA A 49 -7.11 -8.19 8.55
N ALA A 50 -6.72 -9.00 9.54
CA ALA A 50 -7.30 -8.95 10.88
C ALA A 50 -6.77 -7.78 11.74
N MET A 51 -5.68 -7.12 11.34
CA MET A 51 -5.15 -5.96 12.07
C MET A 51 -6.11 -4.78 11.97
N GLU A 52 -6.22 -4.01 13.04
CA GLU A 52 -7.08 -2.83 13.02
C GLU A 52 -6.49 -1.70 12.15
N THR A 53 -7.34 -0.89 11.56
CA THR A 53 -6.89 0.24 10.71
C THR A 53 -6.07 1.25 11.50
N ALA A 54 -6.40 1.45 12.79
CA ALA A 54 -5.62 2.29 13.69
C ALA A 54 -4.17 1.78 13.86
N ASP A 55 -3.99 0.47 13.94
CA ASP A 55 -2.67 -0.15 14.07
C ASP A 55 -1.86 -0.02 12.78
N LEU A 56 -2.51 -0.23 11.64
CA LEU A 56 -1.87 -0.05 10.34
C LEU A 56 -1.47 1.39 10.05
N SER A 57 -2.25 2.38 10.51
CA SER A 57 -1.94 3.81 10.33
C SER A 57 -0.69 4.26 11.08
N THR A 58 -0.34 3.56 12.17
CA THR A 58 0.87 3.83 12.95
C THR A 58 2.08 3.03 12.50
N LEU A 59 1.87 2.02 11.66
CA LEU A 59 2.93 1.33 10.94
C LEU A 59 3.51 2.29 9.90
N ALA A 60 4.50 3.09 10.28
CA ALA A 60 5.38 3.76 9.32
C ALA A 60 6.25 2.68 8.65
N LEU A 61 5.63 1.86 7.78
CA LEU A 61 6.34 0.78 7.10
C LEU A 61 7.49 1.34 6.27
N SER A 62 8.67 0.80 6.44
CA SER A 62 9.80 1.12 5.56
C SER A 62 9.59 0.52 4.17
N SER A 63 10.32 1.04 3.17
CA SER A 63 10.32 0.46 1.81
C SER A 63 10.63 -1.05 1.83
N GLU A 64 11.54 -1.46 2.71
CA GLU A 64 11.94 -2.86 2.87
C GLU A 64 10.78 -3.71 3.42
N GLN A 65 10.06 -3.20 4.40
CA GLN A 65 8.90 -3.90 4.97
C GLN A 65 7.77 -4.05 3.96
N VAL A 66 7.49 -3.01 3.19
CA VAL A 66 6.48 -3.06 2.11
C VAL A 66 6.92 -4.01 1.00
N GLY A 67 8.17 -3.93 0.57
CA GLY A 67 8.73 -4.82 -0.45
C GLY A 67 8.74 -6.30 -0.04
N ALA A 68 8.69 -6.57 1.26
CA ALA A 68 8.60 -7.93 1.80
C ALA A 68 7.18 -8.51 1.81
N LEU A 69 6.13 -7.67 1.65
CA LEU A 69 4.74 -8.14 1.57
C LEU A 69 4.48 -8.80 0.21
N SER A 70 3.90 -9.98 0.23
CA SER A 70 3.49 -10.69 -0.98
C SER A 70 2.18 -10.13 -1.56
N ASN A 71 1.94 -10.35 -2.86
CA ASN A 71 0.67 -10.02 -3.49
C ASN A 71 -0.53 -10.64 -2.77
N THR A 72 -0.40 -11.88 -2.29
CA THR A 72 -1.46 -12.56 -1.55
C THR A 72 -1.83 -11.82 -0.26
N GLN A 73 -0.84 -11.27 0.45
CA GLN A 73 -1.06 -10.47 1.64
C GLN A 73 -1.76 -9.15 1.29
N LEU A 74 -1.31 -8.45 0.27
CA LEU A 74 -1.86 -7.16 -0.17
C LEU A 74 -3.30 -7.28 -0.67
N VAL A 75 -3.62 -8.31 -1.44
CA VAL A 75 -4.98 -8.58 -1.94
C VAL A 75 -5.95 -8.88 -0.79
N SER A 76 -5.48 -9.47 0.30
CA SER A 76 -6.30 -9.79 1.48
C SER A 76 -6.72 -8.56 2.29
N LEU A 77 -6.07 -7.42 2.11
CA LEU A 77 -6.39 -6.18 2.82
C LEU A 77 -7.72 -5.59 2.34
N SER A 78 -8.46 -4.94 3.23
CA SER A 78 -9.60 -4.11 2.86
C SER A 78 -9.13 -2.87 2.08
N ASN A 79 -10.05 -2.23 1.35
CA ASN A 79 -9.75 -0.99 0.63
C ASN A 79 -9.25 0.12 1.58
N GLU A 80 -9.84 0.21 2.77
CA GLU A 80 -9.41 1.16 3.80
C GLU A 80 -7.99 0.87 4.29
N GLN A 81 -7.65 -0.39 4.56
CA GLN A 81 -6.32 -0.81 4.98
C GLN A 81 -5.27 -0.53 3.88
N LYS A 82 -5.59 -0.80 2.62
CA LYS A 82 -4.72 -0.47 1.48
C LYS A 82 -4.49 1.03 1.35
N ALA A 83 -5.55 1.84 1.49
CA ALA A 83 -5.43 3.29 1.43
C ALA A 83 -4.55 3.84 2.57
N ILE A 84 -4.69 3.32 3.79
CA ILE A 84 -3.85 3.70 4.93
C ILE A 84 -2.38 3.36 4.66
N ILE A 85 -2.08 2.15 4.21
CA ILE A 85 -0.70 1.74 3.88
C ILE A 85 -0.13 2.65 2.79
N ASN A 86 -0.86 2.90 1.72
CA ASN A 86 -0.41 3.76 0.63
C ASN A 86 -0.19 5.20 1.06
N ASN A 87 -1.04 5.75 1.93
CA ASN A 87 -0.94 7.13 2.40
C ASN A 87 0.12 7.31 3.51
N SER A 88 0.41 6.27 4.29
CA SER A 88 1.42 6.30 5.34
C SER A 88 2.85 6.10 4.81
N MET A 89 2.97 5.56 3.59
CA MET A 89 4.27 5.40 2.94
C MET A 89 4.73 6.71 2.32
N ALA A 90 6.02 7.01 2.45
CA ALA A 90 6.64 8.00 1.57
C ALA A 90 6.42 7.52 0.11
N ALA A 91 6.15 8.47 -0.78
CA ALA A 91 5.78 8.15 -2.15
C ALA A 91 6.81 7.28 -2.90
N SER A 92 8.09 7.40 -2.52
CA SER A 92 9.19 6.56 -3.05
C SER A 92 9.13 5.09 -2.59
N GLN A 93 8.29 4.77 -1.62
CA GLN A 93 8.22 3.44 -0.99
C GLN A 93 7.17 2.53 -1.63
N VAL A 94 6.23 3.07 -2.40
CA VAL A 94 5.21 2.27 -3.08
C VAL A 94 5.85 1.59 -4.29
N ALA A 95 5.92 0.27 -4.29
CA ALA A 95 6.46 -0.49 -5.42
C ALA A 95 5.46 -0.54 -6.58
N GLY A 96 5.96 -0.57 -7.83
CA GLY A 96 5.10 -0.60 -9.02
C GLY A 96 4.12 -1.78 -9.03
N TYR A 97 4.53 -2.95 -8.53
CA TYR A 97 3.65 -4.12 -8.44
C TYR A 97 2.47 -3.88 -7.46
N LEU A 98 2.69 -3.10 -6.39
CA LEU A 98 1.64 -2.75 -5.45
C LEU A 98 0.57 -1.90 -6.13
N VAL A 99 0.96 -0.96 -6.97
CA VAL A 99 0.02 -0.14 -7.75
C VAL A 99 -0.88 -1.01 -8.61
N GLY A 100 -0.34 -2.02 -9.29
CA GLY A 100 -1.09 -2.95 -10.12
C GLY A 100 -2.11 -3.82 -9.36
N THR A 101 -1.99 -3.92 -8.03
CA THR A 101 -2.94 -4.69 -7.18
C THR A 101 -4.04 -3.83 -6.56
N LEU A 102 -3.98 -2.51 -6.68
CA LEU A 102 -4.96 -1.59 -6.11
C LEU A 102 -6.30 -1.67 -6.87
N THR A 103 -7.40 -1.54 -6.14
CA THR A 103 -8.71 -1.34 -6.77
C THR A 103 -8.90 0.13 -7.16
N ASN A 104 -9.91 0.42 -7.98
CA ASN A 104 -10.27 1.81 -8.31
C ASN A 104 -10.65 2.64 -7.07
N ALA A 105 -11.25 1.99 -6.06
CA ALA A 105 -11.56 2.65 -4.79
C ALA A 105 -10.28 2.98 -4.00
N ASP A 106 -9.29 2.08 -4.01
CA ASP A 106 -7.99 2.32 -3.38
C ASP A 106 -7.29 3.51 -4.05
N LEU A 107 -7.27 3.55 -5.38
CA LEU A 107 -6.66 4.64 -6.15
C LEU A 107 -7.36 5.97 -5.88
N GLY A 108 -8.70 5.98 -5.79
CA GLY A 108 -9.47 7.18 -5.45
C GLY A 108 -9.13 7.77 -4.07
N ASN A 109 -8.61 6.96 -3.15
CA ASN A 109 -8.23 7.35 -1.80
C ASN A 109 -6.75 7.73 -1.64
N ILE A 110 -5.93 7.59 -2.68
CA ILE A 110 -4.51 7.97 -2.60
C ILE A 110 -4.38 9.49 -2.50
N SER A 111 -3.59 9.95 -1.54
CA SER A 111 -3.34 11.39 -1.34
C SER A 111 -2.54 12.01 -2.49
N ALA A 112 -2.75 13.32 -2.72
CA ALA A 112 -1.97 14.09 -3.70
C ALA A 112 -0.45 13.98 -3.43
N THR A 113 -0.03 14.06 -2.17
CA THR A 113 1.38 13.95 -1.78
C THR A 113 1.98 12.60 -2.16
N THR A 114 1.22 11.51 -1.99
CA THR A 114 1.67 10.18 -2.38
C THR A 114 1.83 10.08 -3.90
N LEU A 115 0.87 10.62 -4.68
CA LEU A 115 0.93 10.64 -6.15
C LEU A 115 2.09 11.48 -6.69
N GLN A 116 2.37 12.64 -6.09
CA GLN A 116 3.50 13.50 -6.47
C GLN A 116 4.85 12.80 -6.37
N GLY A 117 4.99 11.90 -5.44
CA GLY A 117 6.22 11.16 -5.25
C GLY A 117 6.32 9.86 -6.06
N TRP A 118 5.34 9.52 -6.88
CA TRP A 118 5.43 8.33 -7.69
C TRP A 118 6.58 8.40 -8.68
N SER A 119 7.35 7.32 -8.75
CA SER A 119 8.37 7.11 -9.77
C SER A 119 7.75 6.60 -11.09
N ALA A 120 8.52 6.67 -12.16
CA ALA A 120 8.15 6.06 -13.45
C ALA A 120 7.80 4.57 -13.30
N GLN A 121 8.55 3.85 -12.46
CA GLN A 121 8.33 2.40 -12.25
C GLN A 121 7.01 2.13 -11.51
N GLN A 122 6.61 2.98 -10.59
CA GLN A 122 5.33 2.88 -9.90
C GLN A 122 4.17 3.15 -10.85
N ALA A 123 4.26 4.19 -11.65
CA ALA A 123 3.26 4.52 -12.66
C ALA A 123 3.14 3.44 -13.75
N ALA A 124 4.27 2.80 -14.12
CA ALA A 124 4.26 1.64 -15.04
C ALA A 124 3.49 0.43 -14.50
N GLY A 125 3.28 0.35 -13.18
CA GLY A 125 2.46 -0.69 -12.55
C GLY A 125 0.96 -0.51 -12.73
N LEU A 126 0.47 0.66 -13.16
CA LEU A 126 -0.96 0.89 -13.42
C LEU A 126 -1.49 -0.04 -14.51
N GLN A 127 -2.71 -0.54 -14.28
CA GLN A 127 -3.45 -1.35 -15.23
C GLN A 127 -4.52 -0.50 -15.93
N VAL A 128 -4.88 -0.86 -17.16
CA VAL A 128 -5.95 -0.19 -17.94
C VAL A 128 -7.27 -0.14 -17.15
N SER A 129 -7.60 -1.23 -16.47
CA SER A 129 -8.82 -1.33 -15.63
C SER A 129 -8.84 -0.35 -14.44
N GLN A 130 -7.68 0.17 -14.05
CA GLN A 130 -7.53 1.09 -12.91
C GLN A 130 -7.64 2.57 -13.32
N VAL A 131 -7.57 2.88 -14.61
CA VAL A 131 -7.56 4.27 -15.11
C VAL A 131 -8.77 5.06 -14.64
N SER A 132 -9.96 4.42 -14.62
CA SER A 132 -11.20 5.05 -14.15
C SER A 132 -11.21 5.36 -12.65
N GLY A 133 -10.32 4.76 -11.88
CA GLY A 133 -10.15 5.01 -10.44
C GLY A 133 -9.38 6.30 -10.12
N LEU A 134 -8.73 6.91 -11.12
CA LEU A 134 -7.98 8.15 -10.96
C LEU A 134 -8.79 9.34 -11.48
N SER A 135 -9.05 10.30 -10.61
CA SER A 135 -9.68 11.56 -11.00
C SER A 135 -8.69 12.45 -11.78
N PRO A 136 -9.19 13.42 -12.60
CA PRO A 136 -8.33 14.41 -13.26
C PRO A 136 -7.42 15.15 -12.27
N ALA A 137 -7.95 15.52 -11.09
CA ALA A 137 -7.18 16.19 -10.05
C ALA A 137 -6.05 15.32 -9.47
N GLN A 138 -6.24 14.00 -9.40
CA GLN A 138 -5.18 13.08 -8.98
C GLN A 138 -4.10 12.94 -10.04
N LEU A 139 -4.47 12.89 -11.32
CA LEU A 139 -3.52 12.84 -12.43
C LEU A 139 -2.64 14.08 -12.52
N GLN A 140 -3.18 15.27 -12.21
CA GLN A 140 -2.41 16.52 -12.09
C GLN A 140 -1.29 16.44 -11.03
N ASN A 141 -1.46 15.60 -10.03
CA ASN A 141 -0.47 15.44 -8.96
C ASN A 141 0.62 14.41 -9.29
N LEU A 142 0.56 13.75 -10.43
CA LEU A 142 1.66 12.88 -10.87
C LEU A 142 2.87 13.73 -11.25
N SER A 143 4.05 13.30 -10.79
CA SER A 143 5.30 13.91 -11.22
C SER A 143 5.55 13.67 -12.73
N THR A 144 6.34 14.52 -13.37
CA THR A 144 6.77 14.32 -14.76
C THR A 144 7.38 12.92 -14.98
N ALA A 145 8.14 12.42 -13.99
CA ALA A 145 8.70 11.08 -14.03
C ALA A 145 7.61 10.00 -14.02
N ALA A 146 6.57 10.17 -13.20
CA ALA A 146 5.44 9.24 -13.14
C ALA A 146 4.65 9.25 -14.46
N VAL A 147 4.36 10.42 -15.01
CA VAL A 147 3.68 10.54 -16.31
C VAL A 147 4.47 9.85 -17.41
N ALA A 148 5.79 10.04 -17.47
CA ALA A 148 6.67 9.37 -18.43
C ALA A 148 6.71 7.83 -18.24
N GLY A 149 6.37 7.33 -17.05
CA GLY A 149 6.29 5.90 -16.76
C GLY A 149 4.98 5.24 -17.15
N LEU A 150 3.93 5.99 -17.47
CA LEU A 150 2.65 5.42 -17.89
C LEU A 150 2.80 4.60 -19.17
N SER A 151 2.23 3.40 -19.18
CA SER A 151 2.27 2.55 -20.38
C SER A 151 1.34 3.08 -21.48
N ASN A 152 1.67 2.83 -22.74
CA ASN A 152 0.83 3.23 -23.87
C ASN A 152 -0.64 2.78 -23.74
N PRO A 153 -0.96 1.54 -23.33
CA PRO A 153 -2.35 1.13 -23.11
C PRO A 153 -3.07 1.97 -22.04
N VAL A 154 -2.38 2.37 -20.98
CA VAL A 154 -2.94 3.23 -19.93
C VAL A 154 -3.22 4.62 -20.49
N ILE A 155 -2.27 5.22 -21.20
CA ILE A 155 -2.43 6.55 -21.82
C ILE A 155 -3.62 6.56 -22.79
N THR A 156 -3.77 5.54 -23.63
CA THR A 156 -4.90 5.46 -24.58
C THR A 156 -6.25 5.23 -23.93
N ALA A 157 -6.27 4.72 -22.68
CA ALA A 157 -7.50 4.52 -21.92
C ALA A 157 -7.94 5.76 -21.14
N LEU A 158 -7.12 6.81 -21.07
CA LEU A 158 -7.49 8.06 -20.41
C LEU A 158 -8.62 8.76 -21.15
N SER A 159 -9.61 9.24 -20.41
CA SER A 159 -10.68 10.10 -20.97
C SER A 159 -10.15 11.50 -21.31
N ALA A 160 -10.88 12.22 -22.16
CA ALA A 160 -10.54 13.61 -22.50
C ALA A 160 -10.44 14.51 -21.24
N ALA A 161 -11.33 14.30 -20.25
CA ALA A 161 -11.28 15.04 -18.98
C ALA A 161 -10.02 14.70 -18.16
N GLN A 162 -9.54 13.47 -18.21
CA GLN A 162 -8.32 13.06 -17.54
C GLN A 162 -7.08 13.62 -18.24
N ILE A 163 -7.07 13.63 -19.57
CA ILE A 163 -5.97 14.21 -20.37
C ILE A 163 -5.89 15.72 -20.15
N SER A 164 -7.02 16.42 -20.11
CA SER A 164 -7.04 17.88 -19.83
C SER A 164 -6.55 18.21 -18.42
N GLY A 165 -6.47 17.22 -17.54
CA GLY A 165 -5.87 17.36 -16.21
C GLY A 165 -4.33 17.51 -16.25
N PHE A 166 -3.65 17.01 -17.27
CA PHE A 166 -2.21 17.26 -17.46
C PHE A 166 -2.03 18.66 -18.03
N THR A 167 -2.01 19.67 -17.17
CA THR A 167 -1.69 21.05 -17.58
C THR A 167 -0.18 21.22 -17.65
N ASP A 168 0.27 21.99 -18.64
CA ASP A 168 1.66 22.46 -18.70
C ASP A 168 1.95 23.31 -17.46
N THR A 169 2.80 22.83 -16.57
CA THR A 169 3.36 23.58 -15.43
C THR A 169 4.79 23.98 -15.74
#